data_4fc1efa64b362cc234f5f582a8fb91bc
#
_entry.id   4fc1efa64b362cc234f5f582a8fb91bc
#
_cell.length_a   1.000
_cell.length_b   1.000
_cell.length_c   1.000
_cell.angle_alpha   90.00
_cell.angle_beta   90.00
_cell.angle_gamma   90.00
#
_symmetry.space_group_name_H-M   'P 1'
#
loop_
_entity.id
_entity.type
_entity.pdbx_description
1 polymer ?
#
loop_
_entity_poly.entity_id
_entity_poly.type
_entity_poly.pdbx_seq_one_letter_code
_entity_poly.pdbx_strand_id
1 'polypeptide(L)'
;MTEFPAGYVTSLTRHLQSAVVDTVSPFTFAGQIQDWLGERWVLGLDVTVRRGPETRVFEAFANQVLNKRRPFIYRDPGIRNAAHATITVDGAGQTGNTLVTAGWTVVGLGLGDFFSLGSGDQTRLYQLTAEVTPVDGAATLQFVPALRSSPADGAEVEIASPGVLLRAASDVPPTLRADRTLLRIDAVEHL
;
A
#
# COMPACT_ATOMS: atom_id res chain seq x y z
N MET A 1 0.20 11.19 12.62
CA MET A 1 0.26 9.75 12.38
C MET A 1 1.71 9.32 12.27
N THR A 2 2.06 8.09 12.66
CA THR A 2 3.47 7.68 12.67
C THR A 2 3.82 7.07 11.30
N GLU A 3 4.87 7.57 10.67
CA GLU A 3 5.40 7.06 9.42
C GLU A 3 6.50 6.03 9.70
N PHE A 4 6.53 4.97 8.92
CA PHE A 4 7.53 3.91 9.06
C PHE A 4 8.90 4.40 8.57
N PRO A 5 9.99 4.20 9.33
CA PRO A 5 11.34 4.55 8.89
C PRO A 5 11.83 3.58 7.80
N ALA A 6 11.44 3.82 6.57
CA ALA A 6 11.58 2.90 5.44
C ALA A 6 13.02 2.57 5.03
N GLY A 7 14.00 3.40 5.41
CA GLY A 7 15.41 3.19 5.04
C GLY A 7 16.07 1.92 5.61
N TYR A 8 15.40 1.19 6.48
CA TYR A 8 15.91 -0.01 7.12
C TYR A 8 15.33 -1.32 6.60
N VAL A 9 14.40 -1.25 5.63
CA VAL A 9 13.80 -2.44 5.00
C VAL A 9 14.82 -3.07 4.06
N THR A 10 15.14 -4.33 4.30
CA THR A 10 16.10 -5.11 3.50
C THR A 10 15.42 -6.08 2.56
N SER A 11 14.19 -6.46 2.86
CA SER A 11 13.34 -7.29 2.00
C SER A 11 11.88 -6.91 2.19
N LEU A 12 11.13 -6.90 1.10
CA LEU A 12 9.70 -6.62 1.06
C LEU A 12 8.99 -7.72 0.29
N THR A 13 7.98 -8.32 0.92
CA THR A 13 6.97 -9.10 0.22
C THR A 13 5.66 -8.33 0.23
N ARG A 14 4.95 -8.30 -0.89
CA ARG A 14 3.67 -7.62 -1.02
C ARG A 14 2.75 -8.44 -1.91
N HIS A 15 1.53 -8.65 -1.45
CA HIS A 15 0.48 -9.26 -2.26
C HIS A 15 -0.89 -8.70 -1.89
N LEU A 16 -1.81 -8.76 -2.83
CA LEU A 16 -3.21 -8.45 -2.62
C LEU A 16 -3.91 -9.73 -2.18
N GLN A 17 -4.48 -9.73 -0.99
CA GLN A 17 -5.28 -10.82 -0.46
C GLN A 17 -6.75 -10.57 -0.80
N SER A 18 -7.39 -11.52 -1.48
CA SER A 18 -8.82 -11.47 -1.79
C SER A 18 -9.62 -12.36 -0.84
N ALA A 19 -10.83 -11.93 -0.51
CA ALA A 19 -11.78 -12.69 0.30
C ALA A 19 -12.56 -13.68 -0.58
N VAL A 20 -11.87 -14.71 -1.03
CA VAL A 20 -12.43 -15.77 -1.90
C VAL A 20 -12.49 -17.08 -1.13
N VAL A 21 -13.62 -17.79 -1.26
CA VAL A 21 -13.79 -19.16 -0.76
C VAL A 21 -13.89 -20.09 -1.97
N ASP A 22 -12.99 -21.05 -2.03
CA ASP A 22 -13.02 -22.14 -3.01
C ASP A 22 -13.51 -23.43 -2.32
N THR A 23 -14.55 -24.02 -2.89
CA THR A 23 -15.10 -25.29 -2.43
C THR A 23 -15.03 -26.31 -3.57
N VAL A 24 -14.23 -27.35 -3.36
CA VAL A 24 -14.03 -28.41 -4.35
C VAL A 24 -14.77 -29.67 -3.95
N SER A 25 -15.57 -30.23 -4.87
CA SER A 25 -16.22 -31.53 -4.70
C SER A 25 -15.17 -32.66 -4.60
N PRO A 26 -15.16 -33.46 -3.54
CA PRO A 26 -14.20 -34.57 -3.42
C PRO A 26 -14.44 -35.70 -4.41
N PHE A 27 -15.60 -35.74 -5.06
CA PHE A 27 -15.99 -36.81 -6.00
C PHE A 27 -15.72 -36.46 -7.46
N THR A 28 -15.92 -35.19 -7.84
CA THR A 28 -15.84 -34.75 -9.23
C THR A 28 -14.74 -33.76 -9.49
N PHE A 29 -14.08 -33.25 -8.43
CA PHE A 29 -13.12 -32.14 -8.46
C PHE A 29 -13.70 -30.85 -9.08
N ALA A 30 -15.01 -30.77 -9.24
CA ALA A 30 -15.65 -29.53 -9.65
C ALA A 30 -15.51 -28.48 -8.56
N GLY A 31 -14.94 -27.34 -8.87
CA GLY A 31 -14.77 -26.21 -7.96
C GLY A 31 -15.90 -25.22 -8.08
N GLN A 32 -16.29 -24.62 -6.97
CA GLN A 32 -17.17 -23.46 -6.89
C GLN A 32 -16.45 -22.36 -6.14
N ILE A 33 -16.24 -21.22 -6.80
CA ILE A 33 -15.58 -20.05 -6.21
C ILE A 33 -16.65 -19.05 -5.80
N GLN A 34 -16.63 -18.66 -4.53
CA GLN A 34 -17.43 -17.57 -3.99
C GLN A 34 -16.50 -16.39 -3.71
N ASP A 35 -16.66 -15.31 -4.47
CA ASP A 35 -15.93 -14.06 -4.26
C ASP A 35 -16.79 -13.09 -3.45
N TRP A 36 -16.23 -12.60 -2.33
CA TRP A 36 -16.88 -11.63 -1.45
C TRP A 36 -16.45 -10.19 -1.74
N LEU A 37 -15.68 -9.99 -2.82
CA LEU A 37 -15.18 -8.68 -3.27
C LEU A 37 -14.33 -7.94 -2.23
N GLY A 38 -13.95 -8.59 -1.14
CA GLY A 38 -13.06 -8.05 -0.13
C GLY A 38 -11.61 -8.23 -0.56
N GLU A 39 -10.85 -7.15 -0.64
CA GLU A 39 -9.43 -7.19 -0.96
C GLU A 39 -8.65 -6.36 0.05
N ARG A 40 -7.41 -6.71 0.34
CA ARG A 40 -6.50 -5.91 1.18
C ARG A 40 -5.05 -6.20 0.85
N TRP A 41 -4.20 -5.22 1.04
CA TRP A 41 -2.76 -5.42 0.97
C TRP A 41 -2.23 -6.17 2.18
N VAL A 42 -1.37 -7.14 1.92
CA VAL A 42 -0.60 -7.86 2.94
C VAL A 42 0.88 -7.68 2.63
N LEU A 43 1.64 -7.21 3.61
CA LEU A 43 3.06 -6.94 3.48
C LEU A 43 3.85 -7.70 4.53
N GLY A 44 4.99 -8.25 4.10
CA GLY A 44 6.05 -8.75 5.00
C GLY A 44 7.28 -7.89 4.84
N LEU A 45 7.72 -7.25 5.91
CA LEU A 45 8.88 -6.37 5.95
C LEU A 45 9.98 -7.01 6.78
N ASP A 46 11.11 -7.34 6.15
CA ASP A 46 12.32 -7.70 6.88
C ASP A 46 13.16 -6.44 7.09
N VAL A 47 13.41 -6.13 8.34
CA VAL A 47 14.09 -4.89 8.76
C VAL A 47 15.39 -5.23 9.44
N THR A 48 16.46 -4.57 9.00
CA THR A 48 17.78 -4.70 9.61
C THR A 48 18.30 -3.33 10.02
N VAL A 49 18.50 -3.14 11.31
CA VAL A 49 19.06 -1.89 11.86
C VAL A 49 20.41 -2.19 12.48
N ARG A 50 21.46 -1.44 12.11
CA ARG A 50 22.76 -1.50 12.77
C ARG A 50 22.64 -1.05 14.23
N ARG A 51 23.37 -1.73 15.12
CA ARG A 51 23.37 -1.38 16.54
C ARG A 51 23.99 0.02 16.73
N GLY A 52 23.21 0.92 17.35
CA GLY A 52 23.62 2.30 17.53
C GLY A 52 22.45 3.19 17.94
N PRO A 53 22.57 4.52 17.83
CA PRO A 53 21.49 5.45 18.12
C PRO A 53 20.21 5.18 17.32
N GLU A 54 20.35 4.74 16.08
CA GLU A 54 19.24 4.41 15.16
C GLU A 54 18.39 3.24 15.67
N THR A 55 19.01 2.26 16.33
CA THR A 55 18.29 1.14 16.96
C THR A 55 17.26 1.64 17.97
N ARG A 56 17.60 2.65 18.75
CA ARG A 56 16.71 3.22 19.78
C ARG A 56 15.50 3.92 19.16
N VAL A 57 15.70 4.62 18.04
CA VAL A 57 14.62 5.26 17.30
C VAL A 57 13.67 4.20 16.78
N PHE A 58 14.22 3.13 16.22
CA PHE A 58 13.42 2.03 15.70
C PHE A 58 12.71 1.24 16.80
N GLU A 59 13.35 0.98 17.92
CA GLU A 59 12.73 0.36 19.09
C GLU A 59 11.59 1.21 19.65
N ALA A 60 11.76 2.53 19.72
CA ALA A 60 10.71 3.45 20.14
C ALA A 60 9.50 3.40 19.19
N PHE A 61 9.76 3.39 17.88
CA PHE A 61 8.72 3.18 16.86
C PHE A 61 8.03 1.83 17.05
N ALA A 62 8.80 0.74 17.18
CA ALA A 62 8.27 -0.60 17.35
C ALA A 62 7.34 -0.69 18.58
N ASN A 63 7.75 -0.12 19.71
CA ASN A 63 6.97 -0.11 20.93
C ASN A 63 5.68 0.73 20.83
N GLN A 64 5.67 1.78 20.01
CA GLN A 64 4.49 2.61 19.81
C GLN A 64 3.47 1.99 18.85
N VAL A 65 3.93 1.28 17.84
CA VAL A 65 3.13 0.97 16.65
C VAL A 65 2.98 -0.54 16.43
N LEU A 66 4.04 -1.32 16.69
CA LEU A 66 4.10 -2.70 16.18
C LEU A 66 3.32 -3.75 17.00
N ASN A 67 2.79 -3.43 18.17
CA ASN A 67 2.01 -4.40 18.95
C ASN A 67 0.51 -4.32 18.66
N LYS A 68 0.12 -4.22 17.40
CA LYS A 68 -1.28 -4.12 16.92
C LYS A 68 -2.05 -2.89 17.43
N ARG A 69 -1.37 -1.99 18.12
CA ARG A 69 -2.02 -0.88 18.83
C ARG A 69 -2.41 0.26 17.92
N ARG A 70 -1.53 0.59 16.96
CA ARG A 70 -1.73 1.77 16.10
C ARG A 70 -1.36 1.44 14.67
N PRO A 71 -2.11 1.94 13.70
CA PRO A 71 -1.70 1.88 12.31
C PRO A 71 -0.53 2.84 12.05
N PHE A 72 0.21 2.56 11.00
CA PHE A 72 1.33 3.35 10.51
C PHE A 72 1.31 3.44 8.99
N ILE A 73 1.85 4.51 8.43
CA ILE A 73 2.00 4.63 6.99
C ILE A 73 3.36 4.04 6.59
N TYR A 74 3.34 3.16 5.61
CA TYR A 74 4.53 2.67 4.94
C TYR A 74 4.58 3.21 3.51
N ARG A 75 5.75 3.76 3.13
CA ARG A 75 6.06 4.16 1.76
C ARG A 75 7.23 3.34 1.29
N ASP A 76 7.04 2.62 0.18
CA ASP A 76 8.08 1.76 -0.37
C ASP A 76 9.12 2.62 -1.11
N PRO A 77 10.38 2.68 -0.63
CA PRO A 77 11.41 3.46 -1.30
C PRO A 77 11.80 2.89 -2.68
N GLY A 78 11.38 1.66 -2.98
CA GLY A 78 11.55 1.04 -4.30
C GLY A 78 10.57 1.57 -5.35
N ILE A 79 9.44 2.16 -4.92
CA ILE A 79 8.49 2.79 -5.83
C ILE A 79 8.93 4.24 -6.01
N ARG A 80 9.48 4.54 -7.18
CA ARG A 80 9.91 5.90 -7.54
C ARG A 80 9.35 6.21 -8.91
N ASN A 81 8.14 6.71 -8.95
CA ASN A 81 7.61 7.28 -10.17
C ASN A 81 8.19 8.70 -10.36
N ALA A 82 8.24 9.16 -11.60
CA ALA A 82 8.69 10.51 -11.87
C ALA A 82 7.82 11.52 -11.11
N ALA A 83 8.44 12.51 -10.46
CA ALA A 83 7.69 13.59 -9.84
C ALA A 83 6.92 14.37 -10.92
N HIS A 84 5.60 14.40 -10.76
CA HIS A 84 4.72 15.15 -11.65
C HIS A 84 4.17 16.39 -10.93
N ALA A 85 3.63 17.33 -11.69
CA ALA A 85 2.73 18.31 -11.12
C ALA A 85 1.56 17.60 -10.43
N THR A 86 0.92 18.28 -9.51
CA THR A 86 -0.16 17.74 -8.69
C THR A 86 -1.26 17.13 -9.56
N ILE A 87 -1.38 15.80 -9.53
CA ILE A 87 -2.48 15.07 -10.17
C ILE A 87 -3.63 15.04 -9.17
N THR A 88 -4.83 15.30 -9.66
CA THR A 88 -6.03 15.36 -8.83
C THR A 88 -7.15 14.48 -9.42
N VAL A 89 -8.05 14.08 -8.55
CA VAL A 89 -9.30 13.43 -8.94
C VAL A 89 -10.16 14.42 -9.72
N ASP A 90 -10.69 14.02 -10.86
CA ASP A 90 -11.59 14.82 -11.68
C ASP A 90 -13.03 14.28 -11.57
N GLY A 91 -13.84 14.99 -10.81
CA GLY A 91 -15.22 14.64 -10.51
C GLY A 91 -15.42 13.80 -9.24
N ALA A 92 -16.41 14.18 -8.45
CA ALA A 92 -16.83 13.46 -7.25
C ALA A 92 -17.66 12.20 -7.57
N GLY A 93 -17.84 11.32 -6.57
CA GLY A 93 -18.76 10.18 -6.68
C GLY A 93 -18.17 8.95 -7.39
N GLN A 94 -16.89 8.94 -7.71
CA GLN A 94 -16.23 7.81 -8.38
C GLN A 94 -16.11 6.60 -7.45
N THR A 95 -16.32 5.40 -8.01
CA THR A 95 -16.31 4.12 -7.28
C THR A 95 -15.77 3.00 -8.18
N GLY A 96 -15.50 1.83 -7.61
CA GLY A 96 -15.01 0.66 -8.34
C GLY A 96 -13.50 0.72 -8.63
N ASN A 97 -13.09 0.22 -9.78
CA ASN A 97 -11.68 0.01 -10.15
C ASN A 97 -11.19 1.01 -11.20
N THR A 98 -11.89 2.11 -11.38
CA THR A 98 -11.53 3.18 -12.30
C THR A 98 -11.57 4.53 -11.61
N LEU A 99 -10.66 5.44 -12.02
CA LEU A 99 -10.57 6.78 -11.49
C LEU A 99 -10.20 7.76 -12.61
N VAL A 100 -11.04 8.76 -12.83
CA VAL A 100 -10.76 9.86 -13.75
C VAL A 100 -9.92 10.90 -13.00
N THR A 101 -8.86 11.36 -13.64
CA THR A 101 -7.88 12.25 -13.03
C THR A 101 -7.46 13.35 -14.00
N ALA A 102 -7.06 14.50 -13.46
CA ALA A 102 -6.56 15.66 -14.20
C ALA A 102 -5.22 16.15 -13.64
N GLY A 103 -4.60 17.11 -14.33
CA GLY A 103 -3.33 17.70 -13.91
C GLY A 103 -2.09 16.97 -14.43
N TRP A 104 -2.24 16.06 -15.38
CA TRP A 104 -1.12 15.39 -16.02
C TRP A 104 -0.35 16.34 -16.93
N THR A 105 0.94 16.50 -16.65
CA THR A 105 1.80 17.42 -17.43
C THR A 105 2.73 16.69 -18.40
N VAL A 106 3.05 15.43 -18.14
CA VAL A 106 3.99 14.63 -18.97
C VAL A 106 3.66 13.13 -18.80
N VAL A 107 4.52 12.26 -19.15
CA VAL A 107 4.53 10.80 -19.19
C VAL A 107 3.51 10.12 -18.26
N GLY A 108 2.77 9.17 -18.79
CA GLY A 108 1.86 8.32 -18.02
C GLY A 108 2.58 7.37 -17.04
N LEU A 109 1.82 6.52 -16.44
CA LEU A 109 2.30 5.44 -15.55
C LEU A 109 2.21 4.10 -16.27
N GLY A 110 3.13 3.20 -15.98
CA GLY A 110 3.15 1.86 -16.54
C GLY A 110 2.19 0.90 -15.86
N LEU A 111 1.88 -0.20 -16.52
CA LEU A 111 1.22 -1.34 -15.92
C LEU A 111 2.02 -1.82 -14.69
N GLY A 112 1.34 -1.98 -13.56
CA GLY A 112 1.95 -2.42 -12.30
C GLY A 112 2.48 -1.31 -11.41
N ASP A 113 2.51 -0.05 -11.88
CA ASP A 113 2.85 1.10 -11.05
C ASP A 113 1.81 1.31 -9.94
N PHE A 114 2.23 2.04 -8.92
CA PHE A 114 1.41 2.29 -7.74
C PHE A 114 1.08 3.76 -7.60
N PHE A 115 -0.07 4.03 -7.03
CA PHE A 115 -0.47 5.35 -6.56
C PHE A 115 -1.21 5.23 -5.23
N SER A 116 -1.35 6.32 -4.50
CA SER A 116 -2.18 6.34 -3.30
C SER A 116 -3.12 7.54 -3.29
N LEU A 117 -4.25 7.35 -2.61
CA LEU A 117 -5.26 8.36 -2.35
C LEU A 117 -5.40 8.60 -0.86
N GLY A 118 -5.80 9.81 -0.52
CA GLY A 118 -6.03 10.21 0.85
C GLY A 118 -4.76 10.52 1.63
N SER A 119 -4.92 10.96 2.85
CA SER A 119 -3.85 11.32 3.76
C SER A 119 -4.12 10.80 5.17
N GLY A 120 -3.07 10.62 5.97
CA GLY A 120 -3.21 10.12 7.35
C GLY A 120 -3.92 8.76 7.39
N ASP A 121 -5.01 8.66 8.15
CA ASP A 121 -5.79 7.44 8.35
C ASP A 121 -6.57 7.00 7.10
N GLN A 122 -6.65 7.86 6.11
CA GLN A 122 -7.34 7.59 4.85
C GLN A 122 -6.39 7.22 3.71
N THR A 123 -5.10 7.07 3.98
CA THR A 123 -4.11 6.69 2.97
C THR A 123 -4.37 5.27 2.46
N ARG A 124 -4.67 5.13 1.17
CA ARG A 124 -4.97 3.85 0.50
C ARG A 124 -4.10 3.67 -0.72
N LEU A 125 -3.51 2.49 -0.84
CA LEU A 125 -2.62 2.11 -1.95
C LEU A 125 -3.38 1.36 -3.03
N TYR A 126 -3.08 1.69 -4.28
CA TYR A 126 -3.64 1.07 -5.47
C TYR A 126 -2.54 0.72 -6.45
N GLN A 127 -2.72 -0.37 -7.21
CA GLN A 127 -1.81 -0.80 -8.27
C GLN A 127 -2.52 -0.75 -9.61
N LEU A 128 -1.87 -0.15 -10.60
CA LEU A 128 -2.40 -0.06 -11.96
C LEU A 128 -2.46 -1.43 -12.65
N THR A 129 -3.58 -1.69 -13.29
CA THR A 129 -3.83 -2.89 -14.09
C THR A 129 -3.78 -2.62 -15.59
N ALA A 130 -3.56 -1.37 -15.99
CA ALA A 130 -3.36 -0.95 -17.37
C ALA A 130 -2.36 0.20 -17.41
N GLU A 131 -1.71 0.36 -18.56
CA GLU A 131 -0.87 1.52 -18.84
C GLU A 131 -1.73 2.80 -18.92
N VAL A 132 -1.22 3.88 -18.38
CA VAL A 132 -1.88 5.19 -18.34
C VAL A 132 -1.23 6.11 -19.35
N THR A 133 -1.98 6.50 -20.36
CA THR A 133 -1.55 7.50 -21.36
C THR A 133 -2.42 8.75 -21.23
N PRO A 134 -1.91 9.84 -20.65
CA PRO A 134 -2.66 11.07 -20.52
C PRO A 134 -2.95 11.72 -21.88
N VAL A 135 -4.15 12.28 -22.02
CA VAL A 135 -4.57 13.06 -23.18
C VAL A 135 -5.11 14.38 -22.68
N ASP A 136 -4.60 15.49 -23.21
CA ASP A 136 -5.02 16.86 -22.85
C ASP A 136 -5.01 17.14 -21.33
N GLY A 137 -4.05 16.54 -20.61
CA GLY A 137 -3.89 16.71 -19.18
C GLY A 137 -4.84 15.88 -18.31
N ALA A 138 -5.63 14.97 -18.90
CA ALA A 138 -6.52 14.06 -18.22
C ALA A 138 -6.15 12.59 -18.47
N ALA A 139 -6.46 11.71 -17.52
CA ALA A 139 -6.30 10.27 -17.70
C ALA A 139 -7.30 9.48 -16.85
N THR A 140 -7.65 8.27 -17.32
CA THR A 140 -8.42 7.32 -16.54
C THR A 140 -7.50 6.20 -16.05
N LEU A 141 -7.40 6.05 -14.75
CA LEU A 141 -6.65 4.98 -14.11
C LEU A 141 -7.52 3.74 -14.00
N GLN A 142 -6.96 2.55 -14.30
CA GLN A 142 -7.56 1.24 -14.01
C GLN A 142 -6.66 0.54 -13.00
N PHE A 143 -7.21 0.00 -11.92
CA PHE A 143 -6.41 -0.46 -10.79
C PHE A 143 -7.10 -1.51 -9.91
N VAL A 144 -6.33 -2.09 -9.03
CA VAL A 144 -6.75 -2.93 -7.92
C VAL A 144 -6.07 -2.45 -6.62
N PRO A 145 -6.73 -2.65 -5.48
CA PRO A 145 -8.12 -3.05 -5.21
C PRO A 145 -9.12 -1.97 -5.64
N ALA A 146 -10.42 -2.26 -5.55
CA ALA A 146 -11.46 -1.25 -5.77
C ALA A 146 -11.36 -0.09 -4.77
N LEU A 147 -11.84 1.11 -5.16
CA LEU A 147 -11.87 2.28 -4.28
C LEU A 147 -12.56 1.94 -2.95
N ARG A 148 -11.89 2.22 -1.83
CA ARG A 148 -12.39 1.97 -0.47
C ARG A 148 -13.49 2.94 -0.08
N SER A 149 -13.37 4.14 -0.59
CA SER A 149 -14.36 5.21 -0.46
C SER A 149 -14.30 6.09 -1.71
N SER A 150 -15.39 6.74 -2.02
CA SER A 150 -15.41 7.72 -3.11
C SER A 150 -14.53 8.91 -2.75
N PRO A 151 -13.50 9.22 -3.54
CA PRO A 151 -12.68 10.39 -3.31
C PRO A 151 -13.47 11.67 -3.61
N ALA A 152 -13.11 12.76 -2.96
CA ALA A 152 -13.65 14.07 -3.29
C ALA A 152 -13.09 14.55 -4.63
N ASP A 153 -13.84 15.42 -5.32
CA ASP A 153 -13.32 16.16 -6.46
C ASP A 153 -12.12 17.01 -6.04
N GLY A 154 -11.08 17.05 -6.87
CA GLY A 154 -9.81 17.74 -6.56
C GLY A 154 -8.93 17.05 -5.52
N ALA A 155 -9.29 15.87 -5.01
CA ALA A 155 -8.43 15.12 -4.09
C ALA A 155 -7.11 14.77 -4.76
N GLU A 156 -6.00 14.93 -4.03
CA GLU A 156 -4.65 14.65 -4.54
C GLU A 156 -4.42 13.16 -4.75
N VAL A 157 -3.81 12.84 -5.89
CA VAL A 157 -3.35 11.48 -6.25
C VAL A 157 -1.83 11.43 -6.10
N GLU A 158 -1.35 10.78 -5.07
CA GLU A 158 0.08 10.65 -4.78
C GLU A 158 0.69 9.53 -5.62
N ILE A 159 1.57 9.87 -6.55
CA ILE A 159 2.27 8.93 -7.43
C ILE A 159 3.76 8.86 -7.18
N ALA A 160 4.38 9.92 -6.66
CA ALA A 160 5.84 9.99 -6.49
C ALA A 160 6.33 9.08 -5.35
N SER A 161 5.56 9.04 -4.27
CA SER A 161 5.87 8.22 -3.08
C SER A 161 4.58 7.66 -2.47
N PRO A 162 3.89 6.76 -3.19
CA PRO A 162 2.61 6.23 -2.74
C PRO A 162 2.75 5.49 -1.42
N GLY A 163 1.77 5.69 -0.55
CA GLY A 163 1.74 5.13 0.79
C GLY A 163 0.62 4.14 1.01
N VAL A 164 0.80 3.26 1.98
CA VAL A 164 -0.23 2.34 2.47
C VAL A 164 -0.37 2.46 3.97
N LEU A 165 -1.61 2.52 4.46
CA LEU A 165 -1.89 2.46 5.88
C LEU A 165 -1.90 1.01 6.33
N LEU A 166 -0.99 0.65 7.21
CA LEU A 166 -0.78 -0.71 7.69
C LEU A 166 -1.00 -0.83 9.19
N ARG A 167 -1.35 -2.02 9.62
CA ARG A 167 -1.33 -2.45 11.02
C ARG A 167 -0.58 -3.77 11.11
N ALA A 168 0.27 -3.94 12.13
CA ALA A 168 0.95 -5.20 12.38
C ALA A 168 -0.06 -6.34 12.62
N ALA A 169 0.12 -7.46 11.94
CA ALA A 169 -0.76 -8.63 12.05
C ALA A 169 -0.46 -9.45 13.31
N SER A 170 0.79 -9.41 13.78
CA SER A 170 1.28 -10.12 14.96
C SER A 170 2.15 -9.21 15.82
N ASP A 171 2.50 -9.68 17.02
CA ASP A 171 3.55 -9.05 17.81
C ASP A 171 4.88 -9.20 17.09
N VAL A 172 5.73 -8.17 17.22
CA VAL A 172 7.01 -8.08 16.50
C VAL A 172 8.15 -8.03 17.51
N PRO A 173 8.60 -9.19 18.02
CA PRO A 173 9.75 -9.22 18.92
C PRO A 173 11.04 -8.92 18.15
N PRO A 174 11.87 -7.96 18.59
CA PRO A 174 13.16 -7.71 17.97
C PRO A 174 14.14 -8.85 18.30
N THR A 175 14.87 -9.33 17.29
CA THR A 175 16.00 -10.23 17.49
C THR A 175 17.28 -9.42 17.58
N LEU A 176 17.84 -9.31 18.79
CA LEU A 176 19.05 -8.55 19.05
C LEU A 176 20.28 -9.41 18.79
N ARG A 177 21.17 -8.94 17.92
CA ARG A 177 22.51 -9.50 17.67
C ARG A 177 23.59 -8.52 18.11
N ALA A 178 24.84 -8.98 18.16
CA ALA A 178 25.95 -8.15 18.61
C ALA A 178 26.15 -6.88 17.77
N ASP A 179 25.90 -6.97 16.46
CA ASP A 179 26.15 -5.92 15.47
C ASP A 179 24.87 -5.28 14.90
N ARG A 180 23.72 -5.94 15.04
CA ARG A 180 22.47 -5.51 14.41
C ARG A 180 21.24 -5.99 15.17
N THR A 181 20.13 -5.35 14.89
CA THR A 181 18.78 -5.78 15.30
C THR A 181 18.01 -6.20 14.04
N LEU A 182 17.39 -7.37 14.09
CA LEU A 182 16.57 -7.91 13.02
C LEU A 182 15.12 -7.95 13.49
N LEU A 183 14.21 -7.50 12.63
CA LEU A 183 12.78 -7.61 12.84
C LEU A 183 12.12 -8.11 11.56
N ARG A 184 11.12 -8.95 11.73
CA ARG A 184 10.16 -9.28 10.68
C ARG A 184 8.80 -8.75 11.10
N ILE A 185 8.20 -7.95 10.23
CA ILE A 185 6.91 -7.32 10.47
C ILE A 185 5.96 -7.84 9.40
N ASP A 186 5.04 -8.70 9.81
CA ASP A 186 3.90 -9.05 8.98
C ASP A 186 2.78 -8.04 9.26
N ALA A 187 2.34 -7.35 8.23
CA ALA A 187 1.39 -6.26 8.33
C ALA A 187 0.26 -6.40 7.30
N VAL A 188 -0.90 -5.93 7.65
CA VAL A 188 -2.08 -5.90 6.79
C VAL A 188 -2.60 -4.48 6.64
N GLU A 189 -3.19 -4.19 5.48
CA GLU A 189 -3.86 -2.91 5.25
C GLU A 189 -4.91 -2.67 6.35
N HIS A 190 -4.88 -1.49 6.92
CA HIS A 190 -5.86 -1.04 7.90
C HIS A 190 -6.97 -0.29 7.16
N LEU A 191 -8.14 -0.92 7.10
CA LEU A 191 -9.34 -0.41 6.42
C LEU A 191 -10.21 0.38 7.38
#